data_f05727eb5acafc851a603b86121be66c
#
_entry.id   f05727eb5acafc851a603b86121be66c
#
_cell.length_a   1.000
_cell.length_b   1.000
_cell.length_c   1.000
_cell.angle_alpha   90.00
_cell.angle_beta   90.00
_cell.angle_gamma   90.00
#
_symmetry.space_group_name_H-M   'P 1'
#
loop_
_entity.id
_entity.type
_entity.pdbx_description
1 polymer ?
#
loop_
_entity_poly.entity_id
_entity_poly.type
_entity_poly.pdbx_seq_one_letter_code
_entity_poly.pdbx_strand_id
1 'polypeptide(L)'
;MKSYKNIIIGAVVIVLIILVGVWMRSGKGGPSTDNSDVSSPTGIAEPGTPVAVSETTKVSSSLSEYQNAELGFSVNYPSSWEKEETSAGVTFVVPVDQTQVSTVATLQANIQAFAGTCAFPPVTTVQSRDTIKAGSNTFNMISMSNTVQGRVYFNRMYSLQQSGVCYMFSFASISLSPETKGLTGSNIIQAQNNNKAITKTADNDFTTMVKSFGIVTTPAGTDESSVAPAK
;
A
#
# COMPACT_ATOMS: atom_id res chain seq x y z
N MET A 1 -28.11 -4.94 19.55
CA MET A 1 -27.97 -5.62 18.25
C MET A 1 -28.12 -4.71 17.01
N LYS A 2 -27.91 -3.39 17.09
CA LYS A 2 -28.12 -2.46 15.94
C LYS A 2 -26.84 -1.94 15.27
N SER A 3 -25.64 -2.27 15.77
CA SER A 3 -24.39 -1.63 15.29
C SER A 3 -23.67 -2.35 14.16
N TYR A 4 -23.91 -3.67 13.96
CA TYR A 4 -23.15 -4.46 12.99
C TYR A 4 -23.42 -4.14 11.52
N LYS A 5 -24.63 -3.69 11.18
CA LYS A 5 -24.97 -3.37 9.78
C LYS A 5 -24.23 -2.16 9.23
N ASN A 6 -23.92 -1.19 10.07
CA ASN A 6 -23.24 0.05 9.62
C ASN A 6 -21.74 -0.14 9.37
N ILE A 7 -21.10 -1.09 10.05
CA ILE A 7 -19.66 -1.37 9.90
C ILE A 7 -19.38 -2.14 8.60
N ILE A 8 -20.27 -3.09 8.26
CA ILE A 8 -20.15 -3.85 7.00
C ILE A 8 -20.40 -2.92 5.80
N ILE A 9 -21.33 -1.97 5.92
CA ILE A 9 -21.62 -0.99 4.87
C ILE A 9 -20.41 -0.05 4.64
N GLY A 10 -19.71 0.36 5.70
CA GLY A 10 -18.53 1.21 5.58
C GLY A 10 -17.37 0.54 4.82
N ALA A 11 -17.06 -0.72 5.13
CA ALA A 11 -15.97 -1.46 4.46
C ALA A 11 -16.29 -1.74 2.97
N VAL A 12 -17.54 -2.05 2.65
CA VAL A 12 -17.98 -2.28 1.26
C VAL A 12 -17.99 -0.96 0.46
N VAL A 13 -18.32 0.17 1.09
CA VAL A 13 -18.33 1.49 0.43
C VAL A 13 -16.91 1.95 0.09
N ILE A 14 -15.92 1.70 0.93
CA ILE A 14 -14.52 2.06 0.63
C ILE A 14 -13.99 1.23 -0.56
N VAL A 15 -14.29 -0.06 -0.63
CA VAL A 15 -13.91 -0.90 -1.78
C VAL A 15 -14.65 -0.45 -3.05
N LEU A 16 -15.93 -0.04 -2.96
CA LEU A 16 -16.71 0.48 -4.08
C LEU A 16 -16.25 1.87 -4.53
N ILE A 17 -15.84 2.76 -3.65
CA ILE A 17 -15.30 4.08 -4.02
C ILE A 17 -13.99 3.93 -4.79
N ILE A 18 -13.12 2.98 -4.43
CA ILE A 18 -11.90 2.67 -5.19
C ILE A 18 -12.26 2.13 -6.58
N LEU A 19 -13.30 1.31 -6.71
CA LEU A 19 -13.75 0.75 -7.99
C LEU A 19 -14.48 1.77 -8.87
N VAL A 20 -15.30 2.67 -8.30
CA VAL A 20 -16.07 3.68 -9.04
C VAL A 20 -15.22 4.88 -9.42
N GLY A 21 -14.26 5.31 -8.60
CA GLY A 21 -13.30 6.37 -8.93
C GLY A 21 -12.44 6.03 -10.15
N VAL A 22 -12.17 4.74 -10.36
CA VAL A 22 -11.48 4.22 -11.54
C VAL A 22 -12.39 4.23 -12.80
N TRP A 23 -13.70 4.06 -12.64
CA TRP A 23 -14.64 3.96 -13.77
C TRP A 23 -15.02 5.31 -14.39
N MET A 24 -15.10 6.38 -13.61
CA MET A 24 -15.50 7.70 -14.12
C MET A 24 -14.41 8.46 -14.89
N ARG A 25 -13.15 8.00 -14.87
CA ARG A 25 -12.04 8.64 -15.60
C ARG A 25 -11.74 8.03 -16.97
N SER A 26 -12.49 7.02 -17.42
CA SER A 26 -12.30 6.32 -18.69
C SER A 26 -13.34 6.75 -19.74
N GLY A 27 -13.43 8.03 -20.01
CA GLY A 27 -14.30 8.58 -21.05
C GLY A 27 -13.53 9.34 -22.12
N LYS A 28 -13.50 8.76 -23.34
CA LYS A 28 -13.21 9.36 -24.66
C LYS A 28 -11.75 9.36 -25.13
N GLY A 29 -11.52 8.55 -26.14
CA GLY A 29 -10.43 8.60 -27.12
C GLY A 29 -10.61 7.49 -28.13
N GLY A 30 -11.22 7.81 -29.27
CA GLY A 30 -11.49 6.90 -30.37
C GLY A 30 -10.22 6.51 -31.16
N PRO A 31 -10.31 5.48 -32.04
CA PRO A 31 -9.17 4.90 -32.74
C PRO A 31 -8.74 5.76 -33.93
N SER A 32 -7.45 6.00 -34.03
CA SER A 32 -6.82 6.47 -35.27
C SER A 32 -5.89 5.36 -35.77
N THR A 33 -6.30 4.77 -36.86
CA THR A 33 -5.46 3.92 -37.71
C THR A 33 -4.59 4.83 -38.55
N ASP A 34 -3.27 4.65 -38.50
CA ASP A 34 -2.41 5.00 -39.62
C ASP A 34 -1.26 3.99 -39.75
N ASN A 35 -1.24 3.37 -40.93
CA ASN A 35 -0.17 2.52 -41.43
C ASN A 35 0.93 3.42 -41.99
N SER A 36 2.19 3.18 -41.65
CA SER A 36 3.33 3.55 -42.49
C SER A 36 4.54 2.68 -42.24
N ASP A 37 4.80 1.95 -43.24
CA ASP A 37 6.01 1.33 -43.79
C ASP A 37 7.34 1.29 -43.03
N VAL A 38 7.80 0.09 -43.05
CA VAL A 38 9.11 -0.55 -42.96
C VAL A 38 10.27 0.24 -43.61
N SER A 39 11.32 0.42 -42.86
CA SER A 39 12.70 0.40 -43.39
C SER A 39 13.66 -0.03 -42.29
N SER A 40 14.24 -1.20 -42.46
CA SER A 40 15.41 -1.67 -41.69
C SER A 40 16.66 -0.91 -42.09
N PRO A 41 17.53 -0.58 -41.14
CA PRO A 41 18.95 -0.57 -41.40
C PRO A 41 19.68 -1.57 -40.49
N THR A 42 20.39 -2.45 -41.16
CA THR A 42 21.46 -3.30 -40.64
C THR A 42 22.57 -2.39 -40.10
N GLY A 43 22.79 -2.41 -38.79
CA GLY A 43 23.92 -1.76 -38.15
C GLY A 43 24.41 -2.68 -37.04
N ILE A 44 25.56 -3.35 -37.29
CA ILE A 44 26.31 -4.09 -36.29
C ILE A 44 26.94 -3.07 -35.36
N ALA A 45 26.50 -3.03 -34.09
CA ALA A 45 27.14 -2.22 -33.07
C ALA A 45 28.08 -3.06 -32.21
N GLU A 46 29.30 -2.55 -32.05
CA GLU A 46 30.39 -3.05 -31.21
C GLU A 46 29.94 -3.27 -29.73
N PRO A 47 30.61 -4.21 -29.01
CA PRO A 47 30.33 -4.43 -27.62
C PRO A 47 30.82 -3.26 -26.77
N GLY A 48 29.85 -2.43 -26.33
CA GLY A 48 30.09 -1.29 -25.45
C GLY A 48 30.50 -1.72 -24.05
N THR A 49 31.50 -1.05 -23.55
CA THR A 49 32.08 -1.09 -22.21
C THR A 49 30.98 -1.10 -21.13
N PRO A 50 31.12 -1.92 -20.07
CA PRO A 50 30.12 -1.92 -18.99
C PRO A 50 30.09 -0.56 -18.30
N VAL A 51 28.95 0.11 -18.42
CA VAL A 51 28.64 1.32 -17.66
C VAL A 51 28.57 0.95 -16.19
N ALA A 52 29.43 1.56 -15.38
CA ALA A 52 29.41 1.41 -13.94
C ALA A 52 28.01 1.74 -13.41
N VAL A 53 27.40 0.74 -12.79
CA VAL A 53 26.14 0.91 -12.06
C VAL A 53 26.46 1.82 -10.87
N SER A 54 26.01 3.08 -10.94
CA SER A 54 26.05 3.98 -9.79
C SER A 54 25.30 3.31 -8.65
N GLU A 55 26.02 2.99 -7.58
CA GLU A 55 25.42 2.54 -6.34
C GLU A 55 24.44 3.60 -5.89
N THR A 56 23.15 3.26 -5.94
CA THR A 56 22.07 4.08 -5.42
C THR A 56 22.31 4.27 -3.93
N THR A 57 22.73 5.45 -3.54
CA THR A 57 22.91 5.86 -2.14
C THR A 57 21.60 5.52 -1.42
N LYS A 58 21.67 4.55 -0.50
CA LYS A 58 20.56 4.14 0.34
C LYS A 58 20.22 5.32 1.25
N VAL A 59 19.29 6.15 0.83
CA VAL A 59 18.72 7.19 1.70
C VAL A 59 18.07 6.45 2.85
N SER A 60 18.71 6.47 4.00
CA SER A 60 18.13 6.00 5.25
C SER A 60 16.95 6.93 5.54
N SER A 61 15.74 6.48 5.22
CA SER A 61 14.54 7.23 5.52
C SER A 61 14.44 7.37 7.03
N SER A 62 14.41 8.62 7.54
CA SER A 62 14.07 8.89 8.93
C SER A 62 12.69 8.31 9.22
N LEU A 63 12.51 7.74 10.41
CA LEU A 63 11.22 7.22 10.84
C LEU A 63 10.52 8.27 11.69
N SER A 64 9.22 8.38 11.52
CA SER A 64 8.30 9.12 12.39
C SER A 64 7.40 8.13 13.12
N GLU A 65 7.01 8.46 14.34
CA GLU A 65 6.04 7.67 15.08
C GLU A 65 4.63 8.20 14.80
N TYR A 66 3.70 7.27 14.60
CA TYR A 66 2.26 7.51 14.61
C TYR A 66 1.65 6.79 15.80
N GLN A 67 0.89 7.50 16.59
CA GLN A 67 0.15 6.94 17.72
C GLN A 67 -1.33 7.32 17.62
N ASN A 68 -2.21 6.33 17.77
CA ASN A 68 -3.65 6.53 17.87
C ASN A 68 -4.13 5.92 19.19
N ALA A 69 -4.37 6.78 20.18
CA ALA A 69 -4.79 6.37 21.51
C ALA A 69 -6.23 5.84 21.53
N GLU A 70 -7.11 6.32 20.61
CA GLU A 70 -8.50 5.88 20.51
C GLU A 70 -8.58 4.45 19.97
N LEU A 71 -7.79 4.13 18.97
CA LEU A 71 -7.69 2.80 18.36
C LEU A 71 -6.67 1.90 19.07
N GLY A 72 -5.90 2.44 20.02
CA GLY A 72 -5.03 1.71 20.91
C GLY A 72 -3.75 1.17 20.27
N PHE A 73 -3.15 1.86 19.30
CA PHE A 73 -1.93 1.40 18.67
C PHE A 73 -0.93 2.53 18.32
N SER A 74 0.33 2.12 18.14
CA SER A 74 1.37 2.96 17.54
C SER A 74 2.18 2.18 16.50
N VAL A 75 2.78 2.91 15.54
CA VAL A 75 3.70 2.38 14.52
C VAL A 75 4.76 3.43 14.17
N ASN A 76 5.93 2.96 13.72
CA ASN A 76 6.93 3.81 13.08
C ASN A 76 6.80 3.70 11.57
N TYR A 77 6.76 4.82 10.87
CA TYR A 77 6.62 4.90 9.42
C TYR A 77 7.67 5.84 8.81
N PRO A 78 8.05 5.69 7.53
CA PRO A 78 8.95 6.63 6.87
C PRO A 78 8.41 8.06 6.91
N SER A 79 9.20 9.02 7.39
CA SER A 79 8.77 10.42 7.55
C SER A 79 8.42 11.12 6.22
N SER A 80 8.83 10.54 5.09
CA SER A 80 8.47 10.98 3.75
C SER A 80 7.05 10.58 3.32
N TRP A 81 6.39 9.67 4.06
CA TRP A 81 5.03 9.25 3.73
C TRP A 81 4.02 10.25 4.29
N GLU A 82 3.06 10.63 3.47
CA GLU A 82 1.95 11.49 3.89
C GLU A 82 0.89 10.64 4.59
N LYS A 83 0.32 11.15 5.68
CA LYS A 83 -0.71 10.42 6.43
C LYS A 83 -2.07 11.12 6.35
N GLU A 84 -3.12 10.31 6.25
CA GLU A 84 -4.52 10.72 6.31
C GLU A 84 -5.26 9.86 7.33
N GLU A 85 -5.83 10.50 8.35
CA GLU A 85 -6.52 9.80 9.44
C GLU A 85 -8.01 9.67 9.14
N THR A 86 -8.58 8.55 9.56
CA THR A 86 -10.01 8.26 9.49
C THR A 86 -10.49 7.75 10.85
N SER A 87 -11.79 7.71 11.07
CA SER A 87 -12.37 7.15 12.30
C SER A 87 -12.08 5.65 12.50
N ALA A 88 -11.66 4.94 11.48
CA ALA A 88 -11.36 3.50 11.52
C ALA A 88 -9.87 3.19 11.49
N GLY A 89 -9.00 4.19 11.27
CA GLY A 89 -7.58 3.97 11.11
C GLY A 89 -6.82 5.11 10.45
N VAL A 90 -5.73 4.77 9.77
CA VAL A 90 -4.86 5.71 9.08
C VAL A 90 -4.44 5.15 7.74
N THR A 91 -4.37 6.02 6.73
CA THR A 91 -3.79 5.73 5.42
C THR A 91 -2.49 6.51 5.27
N PHE A 92 -1.45 5.85 4.78
CA PHE A 92 -0.18 6.46 4.41
C PHE A 92 -0.04 6.41 2.89
N VAL A 93 0.17 7.56 2.27
CA VAL A 93 0.46 7.69 0.84
C VAL A 93 1.97 7.73 0.66
N VAL A 94 2.47 6.81 -0.13
CA VAL A 94 3.91 6.73 -0.43
C VAL A 94 4.23 7.61 -1.63
N PRO A 95 5.10 8.60 -1.52
CA PRO A 95 5.49 9.44 -2.65
C PRO A 95 6.23 8.62 -3.70
N VAL A 96 5.89 8.81 -4.96
CA VAL A 96 6.57 8.22 -6.11
C VAL A 96 7.40 9.30 -6.78
N ASP A 97 8.70 9.03 -6.92
CA ASP A 97 9.60 9.94 -7.64
C ASP A 97 9.20 10.00 -9.13
N GLN A 98 8.71 11.15 -9.55
CA GLN A 98 8.25 11.40 -10.92
C GLN A 98 9.40 11.64 -11.91
N THR A 99 10.64 11.78 -11.43
CA THR A 99 11.82 11.96 -12.29
C THR A 99 12.29 10.65 -12.91
N GLN A 100 11.87 9.51 -12.34
CA GLN A 100 12.20 8.19 -12.86
C GLN A 100 11.20 7.75 -13.93
N VAL A 101 11.69 7.04 -14.94
CA VAL A 101 10.81 6.34 -15.89
C VAL A 101 10.08 5.24 -15.13
N SER A 102 8.83 5.51 -14.75
CA SER A 102 7.99 4.62 -13.96
C SER A 102 6.53 4.77 -14.39
N THR A 103 5.75 3.72 -14.20
CA THR A 103 4.31 3.71 -14.41
C THR A 103 3.53 3.38 -13.14
N VAL A 104 4.19 3.44 -11.98
CA VAL A 104 3.52 3.31 -10.69
C VAL A 104 2.54 4.48 -10.54
N ALA A 105 1.27 4.14 -10.35
CA ALA A 105 0.18 5.10 -10.24
C ALA A 105 -0.23 5.34 -8.79
N THR A 106 -0.10 4.31 -7.94
CA THR A 106 -0.51 4.38 -6.53
C THR A 106 0.38 3.47 -5.69
N LEU A 107 0.83 4.01 -4.57
CA LEU A 107 1.44 3.27 -3.47
C LEU A 107 0.81 3.79 -2.18
N GLN A 108 0.20 2.89 -1.42
CA GLN A 108 -0.42 3.28 -0.15
C GLN A 108 -0.36 2.14 0.86
N ALA A 109 -0.23 2.50 2.13
CA ALA A 109 -0.40 1.61 3.26
C ALA A 109 -1.59 2.07 4.09
N ASN A 110 -2.35 1.11 4.64
CA ASN A 110 -3.50 1.42 5.47
C ASN A 110 -3.45 0.56 6.74
N ILE A 111 -3.81 1.14 7.87
CA ILE A 111 -3.97 0.44 9.14
C ILE A 111 -5.38 0.72 9.64
N GLN A 112 -6.10 -0.35 9.95
CA GLN A 112 -7.44 -0.29 10.53
C GLN A 112 -7.49 -1.10 11.82
N ALA A 113 -8.27 -0.62 12.77
CA ALA A 113 -8.58 -1.34 13.99
C ALA A 113 -10.10 -1.40 14.17
N PHE A 114 -10.63 -2.57 14.48
CA PHE A 114 -12.05 -2.78 14.71
C PHE A 114 -12.30 -3.91 15.70
N ALA A 115 -13.40 -3.82 16.43
CA ALA A 115 -13.82 -4.89 17.34
C ALA A 115 -14.29 -6.11 16.54
N GLY A 116 -13.85 -7.30 16.94
CA GLY A 116 -14.25 -8.55 16.33
C GLY A 116 -13.08 -9.44 15.89
N THR A 117 -13.39 -10.44 15.08
CA THR A 117 -12.41 -11.43 14.62
C THR A 117 -11.76 -10.98 13.32
N CYS A 118 -10.44 -11.13 13.24
CA CYS A 118 -9.70 -10.89 12.01
C CYS A 118 -10.05 -11.93 10.94
N ALA A 119 -10.47 -11.43 9.79
CA ALA A 119 -10.62 -12.24 8.58
C ALA A 119 -10.10 -11.45 7.39
N PHE A 120 -9.25 -12.08 6.60
CA PHE A 120 -8.90 -11.48 5.30
C PHE A 120 -10.10 -11.49 4.38
N PRO A 121 -10.28 -10.46 3.55
CA PRO A 121 -11.34 -10.45 2.56
C PRO A 121 -11.23 -11.68 1.66
N PRO A 122 -12.35 -12.21 1.15
CA PRO A 122 -12.34 -13.30 0.19
C PRO A 122 -11.59 -12.85 -1.07
N VAL A 123 -10.53 -13.57 -1.40
CA VAL A 123 -9.68 -13.27 -2.55
C VAL A 123 -9.55 -14.49 -3.44
N THR A 124 -9.67 -14.30 -4.75
CA THR A 124 -9.62 -15.38 -5.73
C THR A 124 -8.19 -15.86 -6.03
N THR A 125 -7.19 -15.02 -5.79
CA THR A 125 -5.80 -15.35 -6.12
C THR A 125 -4.86 -14.93 -4.99
N VAL A 126 -4.54 -15.85 -4.11
CA VAL A 126 -3.50 -15.70 -3.08
C VAL A 126 -2.20 -16.28 -3.61
N GLN A 127 -1.13 -15.47 -3.67
CA GLN A 127 0.19 -15.93 -4.07
C GLN A 127 0.95 -16.57 -2.91
N SER A 128 0.84 -15.99 -1.70
CA SER A 128 1.46 -16.58 -0.52
C SER A 128 0.63 -16.33 0.72
N ARG A 129 0.77 -17.26 1.67
CA ARG A 129 0.31 -17.15 3.05
C ARG A 129 1.49 -17.43 3.96
N ASP A 130 1.67 -16.60 4.97
CA ASP A 130 2.79 -16.72 5.90
C ASP A 130 2.44 -16.06 7.23
N THR A 131 3.37 -16.11 8.18
CA THR A 131 3.30 -15.38 9.44
C THR A 131 4.59 -14.61 9.67
N ILE A 132 4.49 -13.43 10.28
CA ILE A 132 5.66 -12.70 10.73
C ILE A 132 5.58 -12.45 12.24
N LYS A 133 6.74 -12.47 12.90
CA LYS A 133 6.87 -12.07 14.30
C LYS A 133 7.36 -10.62 14.40
N ALA A 134 6.74 -9.88 15.31
CA ALA A 134 7.13 -8.51 15.65
C ALA A 134 7.03 -8.36 17.17
N GLY A 135 8.16 -8.42 17.85
CA GLY A 135 8.18 -8.52 19.32
C GLY A 135 7.45 -9.79 19.79
N SER A 136 6.48 -9.63 20.68
CA SER A 136 5.59 -10.70 21.16
C SER A 136 4.44 -11.04 20.22
N ASN A 137 4.19 -10.21 19.20
CA ASN A 137 3.06 -10.36 18.30
C ASN A 137 3.39 -11.29 17.13
N THR A 138 2.39 -12.06 16.69
CA THR A 138 2.45 -12.89 15.48
C THR A 138 1.34 -12.44 14.55
N PHE A 139 1.72 -11.92 13.40
CA PHE A 139 0.80 -11.48 12.36
C PHE A 139 0.60 -12.58 11.33
N ASN A 140 -0.64 -12.84 10.94
CA ASN A 140 -0.93 -13.61 9.74
C ASN A 140 -0.74 -12.71 8.51
N MET A 141 -0.22 -13.25 7.42
CA MET A 141 0.08 -12.52 6.20
C MET A 141 -0.51 -13.22 4.98
N ILE A 142 -1.05 -12.42 4.05
CA ILE A 142 -1.32 -12.85 2.68
C ILE A 142 -0.72 -11.84 1.69
N SER A 143 -0.27 -12.33 0.54
CA SER A 143 0.08 -11.47 -0.59
C SER A 143 -0.64 -11.92 -1.85
N MET A 144 -0.95 -10.95 -2.70
CA MET A 144 -1.69 -11.13 -3.95
C MET A 144 -1.07 -10.26 -5.03
N SER A 145 -1.03 -10.78 -6.25
CA SER A 145 -0.74 -9.97 -7.43
C SER A 145 -1.60 -10.45 -8.58
N ASN A 146 -2.16 -9.52 -9.33
CA ASN A 146 -2.89 -9.82 -10.54
C ASN A 146 -2.69 -8.71 -11.57
N THR A 147 -3.01 -9.03 -12.82
CA THR A 147 -3.00 -8.06 -13.90
C THR A 147 -4.39 -8.03 -14.53
N VAL A 148 -4.98 -6.84 -14.55
CA VAL A 148 -6.32 -6.62 -15.11
C VAL A 148 -6.28 -5.38 -15.99
N GLN A 149 -6.66 -5.50 -17.26
CA GLN A 149 -6.75 -4.37 -18.21
C GLN A 149 -5.50 -3.50 -18.27
N GLY A 150 -4.31 -4.13 -18.33
CA GLY A 150 -3.03 -3.43 -18.40
C GLY A 150 -2.62 -2.74 -17.10
N ARG A 151 -3.26 -3.07 -15.98
CA ARG A 151 -2.86 -2.63 -14.64
C ARG A 151 -2.35 -3.82 -13.85
N VAL A 152 -1.20 -3.65 -13.22
CA VAL A 152 -0.64 -4.62 -12.28
C VAL A 152 -0.99 -4.17 -10.88
N TYR A 153 -1.67 -5.03 -10.15
CA TYR A 153 -2.04 -4.84 -8.77
C TYR A 153 -1.18 -5.74 -7.91
N PHE A 154 -0.56 -5.18 -6.88
CA PHE A 154 0.08 -5.92 -5.81
C PHE A 154 -0.52 -5.48 -4.49
N ASN A 155 -0.91 -6.47 -3.66
CA ASN A 155 -1.41 -6.23 -2.32
C ASN A 155 -0.73 -7.17 -1.34
N ARG A 156 -0.35 -6.64 -0.17
CA ARG A 156 0.07 -7.41 0.99
C ARG A 156 -0.74 -7.00 2.19
N MET A 157 -1.24 -7.98 2.92
CA MET A 157 -2.07 -7.73 4.10
C MET A 157 -1.51 -8.50 5.28
N TYR A 158 -1.53 -7.86 6.45
CA TYR A 158 -1.24 -8.50 7.72
C TYR A 158 -2.43 -8.33 8.65
N SER A 159 -2.67 -9.31 9.51
CA SER A 159 -3.69 -9.23 10.54
C SER A 159 -3.16 -9.71 11.88
N LEU A 160 -3.55 -9.01 12.94
CA LEU A 160 -3.28 -9.36 14.33
C LEU A 160 -4.58 -9.32 15.10
N GLN A 161 -4.92 -10.42 15.76
CA GLN A 161 -6.02 -10.49 16.71
C GLN A 161 -5.48 -10.32 18.11
N GLN A 162 -5.90 -9.28 18.83
CA GLN A 162 -5.47 -9.06 20.21
C GLN A 162 -6.60 -8.44 21.04
N SER A 163 -6.90 -9.05 22.19
CA SER A 163 -7.88 -8.53 23.18
C SER A 163 -9.25 -8.17 22.57
N GLY A 164 -9.73 -8.98 21.61
CA GLY A 164 -11.03 -8.75 20.94
C GLY A 164 -11.00 -7.68 19.85
N VAL A 165 -9.85 -7.07 19.60
CA VAL A 165 -9.63 -6.10 18.50
C VAL A 165 -8.87 -6.77 17.38
N CYS A 166 -9.29 -6.53 16.16
CA CYS A 166 -8.57 -6.88 14.95
C CYS A 166 -7.81 -5.66 14.43
N TYR A 167 -6.50 -5.80 14.28
CA TYR A 167 -5.64 -4.84 13.59
C TYR A 167 -5.33 -5.39 12.21
N MET A 168 -5.76 -4.67 11.19
CA MET A 168 -5.57 -5.03 9.79
C MET A 168 -4.64 -4.01 9.13
N PHE A 169 -3.56 -4.49 8.55
CA PHE A 169 -2.60 -3.70 7.79
C PHE A 169 -2.71 -4.11 6.34
N SER A 170 -2.75 -3.17 5.44
CA SER A 170 -2.75 -3.44 4.00
C SER A 170 -1.80 -2.51 3.27
N PHE A 171 -1.04 -3.05 2.34
CA PHE A 171 -0.22 -2.33 1.38
C PHE A 171 -0.74 -2.61 -0.02
N ALA A 172 -0.95 -1.56 -0.80
CA ALA A 172 -1.40 -1.65 -2.17
C ALA A 172 -0.46 -0.89 -3.10
N SER A 173 -0.07 -1.54 -4.19
CA SER A 173 0.64 -0.95 -5.32
C SER A 173 -0.16 -1.17 -6.59
N ILE A 174 -0.34 -0.10 -7.38
CA ILE A 174 -0.95 -0.15 -8.70
C ILE A 174 0.04 0.46 -9.68
N SER A 175 0.42 -0.28 -10.71
CA SER A 175 1.18 0.23 -11.84
C SER A 175 0.45 -0.03 -13.15
N LEU A 176 0.61 0.86 -14.12
CA LEU A 176 0.11 0.67 -15.47
C LEU A 176 1.12 -0.15 -16.27
N SER A 177 0.66 -0.91 -17.27
CA SER A 177 1.62 -1.49 -18.21
C SER A 177 2.33 -0.35 -18.96
N PRO A 178 3.64 -0.46 -19.18
CA PRO A 178 4.40 0.59 -19.85
C PRO A 178 3.84 0.98 -21.22
N GLU A 179 3.30 0.01 -21.94
CA GLU A 179 2.67 0.21 -23.25
C GLU A 179 1.44 1.11 -23.16
N THR A 180 0.65 0.99 -22.08
CA THR A 180 -0.51 1.85 -21.82
C THR A 180 -0.11 3.32 -21.64
N LYS A 181 1.14 3.56 -21.23
CA LYS A 181 1.74 4.90 -21.12
C LYS A 181 2.46 5.36 -22.39
N GLY A 182 2.39 4.56 -23.47
CA GLY A 182 3.04 4.86 -24.73
C GLY A 182 4.57 4.69 -24.70
N LEU A 183 5.10 3.98 -23.72
CA LEU A 183 6.52 3.67 -23.66
C LEU A 183 6.86 2.59 -24.69
N THR A 184 8.05 2.69 -25.29
CA THR A 184 8.54 1.77 -26.32
C THR A 184 9.99 1.36 -26.07
N GLY A 185 10.41 0.25 -26.66
CA GLY A 185 11.80 -0.18 -26.65
C GLY A 185 12.39 -0.36 -25.24
N SER A 186 13.60 0.17 -25.03
CA SER A 186 14.31 0.08 -23.75
C SER A 186 13.57 0.75 -22.59
N ASN A 187 12.74 1.74 -22.85
CA ASN A 187 11.96 2.44 -21.81
C ASN A 187 10.92 1.51 -21.17
N ILE A 188 10.39 0.52 -21.89
CA ILE A 188 9.50 -0.49 -21.31
C ILE A 188 10.24 -1.27 -20.22
N ILE A 189 11.43 -1.80 -20.56
CA ILE A 189 12.23 -2.60 -19.62
C ILE A 189 12.65 -1.76 -18.42
N GLN A 190 13.05 -0.52 -18.64
CA GLN A 190 13.42 0.41 -17.58
C GLN A 190 12.24 0.70 -16.65
N ALA A 191 11.04 0.99 -17.20
CA ALA A 191 9.85 1.22 -16.41
C ALA A 191 9.46 -0.01 -15.58
N GLN A 192 9.52 -1.21 -16.15
CA GLN A 192 9.23 -2.45 -15.43
C GLN A 192 10.19 -2.67 -14.26
N ASN A 193 11.50 -2.45 -14.49
CA ASN A 193 12.51 -2.59 -13.44
C ASN A 193 12.32 -1.54 -12.34
N ASN A 194 12.06 -0.29 -12.71
CA ASN A 194 11.79 0.79 -11.75
C ASN A 194 10.51 0.51 -10.95
N ASN A 195 9.42 0.09 -11.59
CA ASN A 195 8.18 -0.27 -10.90
C ASN A 195 8.42 -1.36 -9.87
N LYS A 196 9.17 -2.41 -10.24
CA LYS A 196 9.53 -3.50 -9.33
C LYS A 196 10.37 -3.01 -8.16
N ALA A 197 11.35 -2.17 -8.40
CA ALA A 197 12.24 -1.61 -7.37
C ALA A 197 11.47 -0.71 -6.41
N ILE A 198 10.66 0.23 -6.92
CA ILE A 198 9.83 1.15 -6.14
C ILE A 198 8.85 0.37 -5.27
N THR A 199 8.09 -0.56 -5.86
CA THR A 199 7.13 -1.38 -5.11
C THR A 199 7.81 -2.21 -4.03
N LYS A 200 8.96 -2.83 -4.32
CA LYS A 200 9.71 -3.64 -3.37
C LYS A 200 10.24 -2.80 -2.20
N THR A 201 10.73 -1.59 -2.46
CA THR A 201 11.22 -0.69 -1.42
C THR A 201 10.08 -0.29 -0.49
N ALA A 202 8.96 0.20 -1.04
CA ALA A 202 7.79 0.59 -0.26
C ALA A 202 7.18 -0.60 0.53
N ASP A 203 7.17 -1.80 -0.01
CA ASP A 203 6.71 -3.01 0.65
C ASP A 203 7.63 -3.44 1.81
N ASN A 204 8.95 -3.24 1.67
CA ASN A 204 9.90 -3.48 2.75
C ASN A 204 9.71 -2.46 3.89
N ASP A 205 9.50 -1.19 3.56
CA ASP A 205 9.23 -0.12 4.53
C ASP A 205 7.91 -0.40 5.25
N PHE A 206 6.87 -0.82 4.52
CA PHE A 206 5.60 -1.26 5.11
C PHE A 206 5.78 -2.45 6.05
N THR A 207 6.57 -3.44 5.67
CA THR A 207 6.87 -4.59 6.55
C THR A 207 7.61 -4.14 7.82
N THR A 208 8.50 -3.15 7.71
CA THR A 208 9.20 -2.55 8.85
C THR A 208 8.21 -1.81 9.75
N MET A 209 7.27 -1.07 9.18
CA MET A 209 6.18 -0.41 9.91
C MET A 209 5.34 -1.43 10.69
N VAL A 210 4.92 -2.54 10.06
CA VAL A 210 4.18 -3.62 10.75
C VAL A 210 5.00 -4.20 11.91
N LYS A 211 6.31 -4.38 11.75
CA LYS A 211 7.20 -4.89 12.81
C LYS A 211 7.38 -3.92 13.97
N SER A 212 7.15 -2.64 13.77
CA SER A 212 7.22 -1.61 14.81
C SER A 212 5.92 -1.45 15.61
N PHE A 213 4.87 -2.20 15.24
CA PHE A 213 3.55 -2.09 15.87
C PHE A 213 3.62 -2.31 17.39
N GLY A 214 3.06 -1.37 18.13
CA GLY A 214 2.87 -1.40 19.57
C GLY A 214 1.40 -1.18 19.95
N ILE A 215 0.99 -1.83 21.04
CA ILE A 215 -0.31 -1.52 21.68
C ILE A 215 -0.10 -0.35 22.62
N VAL A 216 -0.95 0.66 22.47
CA VAL A 216 -1.02 1.81 23.36
C VAL A 216 -2.16 1.56 24.35
N THR A 217 -1.81 1.38 25.62
CA THR A 217 -2.81 1.35 26.69
C THR A 217 -3.13 2.80 27.05
N THR A 218 -4.36 3.25 26.79
CA THR A 218 -4.82 4.50 27.39
C THR A 218 -4.78 4.33 28.90
N PRO A 219 -4.07 5.19 29.65
CA PRO A 219 -4.12 5.14 31.09
C PRO A 219 -5.61 5.26 31.48
N ALA A 220 -6.09 4.31 32.28
CA ALA A 220 -7.43 4.35 32.81
C ALA A 220 -7.64 5.73 33.41
N GLY A 221 -8.59 6.49 32.84
CA GLY A 221 -8.88 7.82 33.34
C GLY A 221 -9.07 7.73 34.84
N THR A 222 -8.33 8.52 35.61
CA THR A 222 -8.63 8.77 37.00
C THR A 222 -10.05 9.31 37.05
N ASP A 223 -11.00 8.44 37.39
CA ASP A 223 -12.36 8.85 37.74
C ASP A 223 -12.26 9.81 38.94
N GLU A 224 -12.08 11.08 38.65
CA GLU A 224 -12.17 12.17 39.60
C GLU A 224 -13.66 12.49 39.82
N SER A 225 -14.41 11.48 40.23
CA SER A 225 -15.75 11.65 40.76
C SER A 225 -15.75 11.45 42.28
N SER A 226 -14.89 12.17 42.98
CA SER A 226 -15.07 12.42 44.43
C SER A 226 -15.86 13.69 44.62
N VAL A 227 -17.15 13.66 44.31
CA VAL A 227 -18.08 14.65 44.83
C VAL A 227 -18.35 14.34 46.30
N ALA A 228 -17.66 15.07 47.19
CA ALA A 228 -17.94 15.02 48.60
C ALA A 228 -19.38 15.49 48.89
N PRO A 229 -20.15 14.79 49.74
CA PRO A 229 -21.48 15.24 50.11
C PRO A 229 -21.36 16.51 50.95
N ALA A 230 -22.03 17.58 50.52
CA ALA A 230 -22.25 18.76 51.29
C ALA A 230 -23.07 18.44 52.58
N LYS A 231 -22.56 18.87 53.72
CA LYS A 231 -23.26 18.84 55.00
C LYS A 231 -24.26 19.99 55.11
#